data_2fd2011f9687cc5371fdbffe54f2feb7
#
_entry.id   2fd2011f9687cc5371fdbffe54f2feb7
#
_cell.length_a   1.000
_cell.length_b   1.000
_cell.length_c   1.000
_cell.angle_alpha   90.00
_cell.angle_beta   90.00
_cell.angle_gamma   90.00
#
_symmetry.space_group_name_H-M   'P 1'
#
loop_
_entity.id
_entity.type
_entity.pdbx_description
1 polymer ?
#
loop_
_entity_poly.entity_id
_entity_poly.type
_entity_poly.pdbx_seq_one_letter_code
_entity_poly.pdbx_strand_id
1 'polypeptide(L)'
;MAKNTLTTAFYQTEKDLKHPIPVRAYKDRIFRMIFKEKRALLALYNAMNDTAYQDPEELVITTLENAIYLGMKNDVSFMICDRLFLYEHQSTKNPNMPLRNLLYVADLYSVLTKDMFLYGELPVAIPEPRFVVFYNGEQKMEERAILRLSDLYHPRTDHPYLELETLVLNINKGYNAELMEKCRELHDYSAFVALVREKRKNGMNLKHAVNEAIDECIHQDIMADFLRRNRAEVVKMSIYEYDEEKNYKMLQEQYWNMGHERGKSEGMAEGMAQGRAEGRAEGKAEGELKEAIRLILIKIKKQQSPEQIADFLELDLNFVKAVCQIAAPMAPDYDLDKIYEKYHSIK
;
A
#
# COMPACT_ATOMS: atom_id res chain seq x y z
N MET A 1 -17.68 22.83 0.78
CA MET A 1 -16.85 22.63 -0.43
C MET A 1 -15.96 21.42 -0.15
N ALA A 2 -16.36 20.22 -0.58
CA ALA A 2 -15.57 19.03 -0.45
C ALA A 2 -14.44 19.10 -1.51
N LYS A 3 -13.20 19.34 -1.06
CA LYS A 3 -12.02 19.26 -1.93
C LYS A 3 -11.86 17.79 -2.36
N ASN A 4 -11.84 17.58 -3.65
CA ASN A 4 -11.72 16.31 -4.35
C ASN A 4 -10.53 15.51 -3.81
N THR A 5 -10.78 14.55 -2.93
CA THR A 5 -9.76 13.66 -2.31
C THR A 5 -9.03 12.80 -3.36
N LEU A 6 -9.65 12.59 -4.53
CA LEU A 6 -9.04 11.86 -5.65
C LEU A 6 -7.90 12.65 -6.32
N THR A 7 -7.99 13.98 -6.40
CA THR A 7 -6.95 14.81 -7.03
C THR A 7 -5.64 14.76 -6.24
N THR A 8 -5.69 14.58 -4.92
CA THR A 8 -4.49 14.49 -4.07
C THR A 8 -3.81 13.13 -4.19
N ALA A 9 -4.55 12.05 -4.46
CA ALA A 9 -4.00 10.72 -4.66
C ALA A 9 -3.30 10.56 -6.03
N PHE A 10 -3.71 11.31 -7.05
CA PHE A 10 -3.09 11.28 -8.39
C PHE A 10 -1.80 12.12 -8.50
N TYR A 11 -1.56 13.05 -7.56
CA TYR A 11 -0.37 13.91 -7.54
C TYR A 11 0.65 13.52 -6.47
N GLN A 12 0.68 12.25 -6.04
CA GLN A 12 1.90 11.75 -5.38
C GLN A 12 3.04 11.83 -6.40
N THR A 13 3.97 12.72 -6.11
CA THR A 13 5.04 13.11 -7.02
C THR A 13 5.90 11.90 -7.43
N GLU A 14 6.44 11.92 -8.67
CA GLU A 14 7.37 10.92 -9.25
C GLU A 14 8.54 10.51 -8.33
N LYS A 15 8.80 11.24 -7.25
CA LYS A 15 9.80 10.91 -6.23
C LYS A 15 9.40 9.72 -5.36
N ASP A 16 8.10 9.42 -5.19
CA ASP A 16 7.62 8.32 -4.33
C ASP A 16 7.48 6.99 -5.10
N LEU A 17 7.60 7.02 -6.43
CA LEU A 17 7.43 5.84 -7.30
C LEU A 17 8.71 5.03 -7.53
N LYS A 18 9.86 5.43 -6.97
CA LYS A 18 11.14 4.71 -7.10
C LYS A 18 11.41 3.73 -5.95
N HIS A 19 10.40 3.06 -5.45
CA HIS A 19 10.66 1.92 -4.58
C HIS A 19 10.87 0.67 -5.44
N PRO A 20 12.04 0.03 -5.41
CA PRO A 20 12.20 -1.26 -6.06
C PRO A 20 11.20 -2.22 -5.42
N ILE A 21 10.28 -2.74 -6.23
CA ILE A 21 9.33 -3.78 -5.80
C ILE A 21 10.19 -4.95 -5.35
N PRO A 22 10.09 -5.44 -4.08
CA PRO A 22 10.87 -6.58 -3.65
C PRO A 22 10.51 -7.76 -4.54
N VAL A 23 11.45 -8.26 -5.28
CA VAL A 23 11.28 -9.47 -6.09
C VAL A 23 11.24 -10.64 -5.12
N ARG A 24 10.06 -11.09 -4.74
CA ARG A 24 9.82 -12.34 -4.00
C ARG A 24 10.04 -13.51 -4.95
N ALA A 25 11.33 -13.88 -5.13
CA ALA A 25 11.72 -14.35 -6.42
C ALA A 25 11.87 -15.88 -6.57
N TYR A 26 12.23 -16.67 -5.49
CA TYR A 26 12.58 -18.06 -5.78
C TYR A 26 11.36 -18.92 -6.13
N LYS A 27 10.25 -18.76 -5.43
CA LYS A 27 9.00 -19.50 -5.67
C LYS A 27 8.43 -19.19 -7.04
N ASP A 28 8.32 -17.90 -7.35
CA ASP A 28 7.82 -17.42 -8.64
C ASP A 28 8.73 -17.86 -9.79
N ARG A 29 10.07 -17.80 -9.57
CA ARG A 29 11.04 -18.26 -10.56
C ARG A 29 10.98 -19.78 -10.79
N ILE A 30 10.88 -20.59 -9.72
CA ILE A 30 10.73 -22.05 -9.83
C ILE A 30 9.43 -22.38 -10.53
N PHE A 31 8.31 -21.74 -10.15
CA PHE A 31 7.03 -21.91 -10.82
C PHE A 31 7.14 -21.63 -12.33
N ARG A 32 7.71 -20.47 -12.69
CA ARG A 32 7.95 -20.12 -14.10
C ARG A 32 8.88 -21.10 -14.82
N MET A 33 9.94 -21.57 -14.17
CA MET A 33 10.85 -22.57 -14.78
C MET A 33 10.14 -23.88 -15.10
N ILE A 34 9.26 -24.35 -14.19
CA ILE A 34 8.47 -25.57 -14.41
C ILE A 34 7.49 -25.36 -15.56
N PHE A 35 6.66 -24.31 -15.47
CA PHE A 35 5.57 -24.08 -16.41
C PHE A 35 5.97 -23.31 -17.68
N LYS A 36 7.25 -22.95 -17.84
CA LYS A 36 7.81 -22.55 -19.14
C LYS A 36 7.94 -23.75 -20.10
N GLU A 37 8.03 -24.96 -19.56
CA GLU A 37 8.03 -26.18 -20.37
C GLU A 37 6.59 -26.48 -20.87
N LYS A 38 6.38 -26.48 -22.17
CA LYS A 38 5.05 -26.65 -22.79
C LYS A 38 4.31 -27.92 -22.32
N ARG A 39 5.02 -29.01 -22.04
CA ARG A 39 4.39 -30.24 -21.49
C ARG A 39 3.80 -30.04 -20.12
N ALA A 40 4.54 -29.41 -19.19
CA ALA A 40 4.07 -29.12 -17.86
C ALA A 40 2.91 -28.10 -17.89
N LEU A 41 3.01 -27.09 -18.77
CA LEU A 41 1.96 -26.11 -18.98
C LEU A 41 0.68 -26.73 -19.53
N LEU A 42 0.80 -27.66 -20.49
CA LEU A 42 -0.34 -28.41 -21.05
C LEU A 42 -1.00 -29.29 -19.98
N ALA A 43 -0.19 -29.99 -19.16
CA ALA A 43 -0.72 -30.77 -18.04
C ALA A 43 -1.53 -29.90 -17.06
N LEU A 44 -1.00 -28.71 -16.70
CA LEU A 44 -1.72 -27.74 -15.85
C LEU A 44 -3.00 -27.25 -16.53
N TYR A 45 -2.95 -26.90 -17.81
CA TYR A 45 -4.12 -26.50 -18.59
C TYR A 45 -5.20 -27.60 -18.60
N ASN A 46 -4.81 -28.83 -18.91
CA ASN A 46 -5.74 -29.96 -18.93
C ASN A 46 -6.39 -30.20 -17.54
N ALA A 47 -5.60 -30.14 -16.48
CA ALA A 47 -6.10 -30.30 -15.12
C ALA A 47 -7.08 -29.17 -14.70
N MET A 48 -6.84 -27.96 -15.16
CA MET A 48 -7.68 -26.80 -14.87
C MET A 48 -9.01 -26.78 -15.64
N ASN A 49 -9.04 -27.37 -16.85
CA ASN A 49 -10.18 -27.26 -17.78
C ASN A 49 -10.85 -28.62 -18.08
N ASP A 50 -10.48 -29.70 -17.37
CA ASP A 50 -10.98 -31.06 -17.59
C ASP A 50 -10.83 -31.53 -19.05
N THR A 51 -9.68 -31.22 -19.66
CA THR A 51 -9.34 -31.57 -21.03
C THR A 51 -8.19 -32.59 -21.07
N ALA A 52 -7.93 -33.17 -22.26
CA ALA A 52 -6.92 -34.20 -22.41
C ALA A 52 -6.08 -34.01 -23.69
N TYR A 53 -5.68 -32.77 -23.96
CA TYR A 53 -4.77 -32.45 -25.06
C TYR A 53 -3.45 -33.16 -24.88
N GLN A 54 -2.90 -33.72 -25.98
CA GLN A 54 -1.67 -34.53 -25.95
C GLN A 54 -0.49 -33.82 -26.58
N ASP A 55 -0.73 -32.94 -27.54
CA ASP A 55 0.33 -32.24 -28.27
C ASP A 55 0.65 -30.89 -27.60
N PRO A 56 1.84 -30.75 -26.99
CA PRO A 56 2.26 -29.48 -26.41
C PRO A 56 2.40 -28.35 -27.44
N GLU A 57 2.51 -28.65 -28.72
CA GLU A 57 2.64 -27.62 -29.76
C GLU A 57 1.32 -26.92 -30.07
N GLU A 58 0.19 -27.42 -29.57
CA GLU A 58 -1.09 -26.69 -29.56
C GLU A 58 -1.05 -25.42 -28.69
N LEU A 59 -0.07 -25.34 -27.78
CA LEU A 59 0.15 -24.16 -26.97
C LEU A 59 0.98 -23.12 -27.73
N VAL A 60 0.43 -21.93 -27.90
CA VAL A 60 1.15 -20.75 -28.40
C VAL A 60 1.54 -19.86 -27.22
N ILE A 61 2.82 -19.83 -26.89
CA ILE A 61 3.32 -18.98 -25.79
C ILE A 61 3.26 -17.52 -26.20
N THR A 62 2.59 -16.69 -25.41
CA THR A 62 2.41 -15.25 -25.63
C THR A 62 3.05 -14.38 -24.55
N THR A 63 3.82 -14.99 -23.64
CA THR A 63 4.47 -14.27 -22.52
C THR A 63 5.40 -13.17 -23.04
N LEU A 64 5.14 -11.93 -22.64
CA LEU A 64 5.96 -10.77 -23.00
C LEU A 64 7.15 -10.65 -22.05
N GLU A 65 8.37 -10.82 -22.57
CA GLU A 65 9.60 -10.65 -21.77
C GLU A 65 9.88 -9.19 -21.40
N ASN A 66 9.35 -8.24 -22.19
CA ASN A 66 9.56 -6.81 -22.06
C ASN A 66 8.20 -6.08 -22.00
N ALA A 67 7.50 -6.14 -20.88
CA ALA A 67 6.32 -5.31 -20.66
C ALA A 67 6.73 -3.82 -20.56
N ILE A 68 6.07 -2.97 -21.36
CA ILE A 68 6.40 -1.54 -21.47
C ILE A 68 5.99 -0.77 -20.21
N TYR A 69 5.02 -1.26 -19.44
CA TYR A 69 4.46 -0.55 -18.31
C TYR A 69 5.05 -1.03 -16.98
N LEU A 70 5.76 -0.13 -16.27
CA LEU A 70 6.26 -0.29 -14.89
C LEU A 70 7.15 -1.51 -14.60
N GLY A 71 7.73 -2.18 -15.64
CA GLY A 71 8.52 -3.40 -15.44
C GLY A 71 7.72 -4.58 -14.86
N MET A 72 6.38 -4.50 -14.88
CA MET A 72 5.50 -5.59 -14.48
C MET A 72 5.48 -6.64 -15.58
N LYS A 73 5.86 -7.86 -15.23
CA LYS A 73 5.81 -9.03 -16.13
C LYS A 73 4.78 -9.99 -15.59
N ASN A 74 3.99 -10.57 -16.50
CA ASN A 74 3.20 -11.72 -16.14
C ASN A 74 4.08 -12.98 -16.10
N ASP A 75 3.74 -13.99 -15.30
CA ASP A 75 4.58 -15.19 -15.16
C ASP A 75 4.52 -16.08 -16.38
N VAL A 76 3.32 -16.45 -16.82
CA VAL A 76 3.10 -17.29 -18.02
C VAL A 76 1.81 -16.86 -18.72
N SER A 77 1.88 -16.53 -20.01
CA SER A 77 0.71 -16.39 -20.86
C SER A 77 0.82 -17.22 -22.12
N PHE A 78 -0.31 -17.76 -22.55
CA PHE A 78 -0.39 -18.65 -23.72
C PHE A 78 -1.78 -18.64 -24.33
N MET A 79 -1.84 -19.07 -25.59
CA MET A 79 -3.09 -19.33 -26.30
C MET A 79 -3.25 -20.81 -26.58
N ILE A 80 -4.47 -21.30 -26.45
CA ILE A 80 -4.92 -22.61 -26.88
C ILE A 80 -6.41 -22.53 -27.22
N CYS A 81 -6.85 -23.15 -28.30
CA CYS A 81 -8.25 -23.15 -28.75
C CYS A 81 -8.85 -21.74 -28.80
N ASP A 82 -8.17 -20.79 -29.39
CA ASP A 82 -8.58 -19.39 -29.57
C ASP A 82 -8.91 -18.65 -28.25
N ARG A 83 -8.40 -19.14 -27.13
CA ARG A 83 -8.49 -18.49 -25.82
C ARG A 83 -7.13 -18.11 -25.31
N LEU A 84 -7.07 -16.99 -24.60
CA LEU A 84 -5.85 -16.46 -23.99
C LEU A 84 -5.85 -16.72 -22.50
N PHE A 85 -4.82 -17.38 -21.98
CA PHE A 85 -4.66 -17.67 -20.55
C PHE A 85 -3.48 -16.89 -19.98
N LEU A 86 -3.72 -16.26 -18.82
CA LEU A 86 -2.71 -15.55 -18.04
C LEU A 86 -2.64 -16.23 -16.66
N TYR A 87 -1.53 -16.93 -16.42
CA TYR A 87 -1.24 -17.63 -15.18
C TYR A 87 -0.19 -16.87 -14.41
N GLU A 88 -0.50 -16.56 -13.16
CA GLU A 88 0.38 -15.84 -12.24
C GLU A 88 0.60 -16.64 -10.97
N HIS A 89 1.82 -16.64 -10.45
CA HIS A 89 2.13 -17.18 -9.14
C HIS A 89 2.22 -16.04 -8.12
N GLN A 90 1.64 -16.21 -6.94
CA GLN A 90 1.66 -15.21 -5.88
C GLN A 90 2.00 -15.81 -4.52
N SER A 91 3.04 -15.27 -3.87
CA SER A 91 3.42 -15.62 -2.48
C SER A 91 2.73 -14.74 -1.43
N THR A 92 1.98 -13.73 -1.84
CA THR A 92 1.19 -12.83 -0.99
C THR A 92 -0.18 -12.57 -1.57
N LYS A 93 -1.13 -12.25 -0.70
CA LYS A 93 -2.43 -11.76 -1.14
C LYS A 93 -2.26 -10.38 -1.78
N ASN A 94 -2.74 -10.25 -3.00
CA ASN A 94 -2.72 -8.99 -3.72
C ASN A 94 -4.11 -8.69 -4.28
N PRO A 95 -4.88 -7.79 -3.66
CA PRO A 95 -6.22 -7.42 -4.12
C PRO A 95 -6.21 -6.68 -5.46
N ASN A 96 -5.05 -6.14 -5.88
CA ASN A 96 -4.91 -5.38 -7.12
C ASN A 96 -4.65 -6.27 -8.36
N MET A 97 -4.76 -7.60 -8.23
CA MET A 97 -4.54 -8.52 -9.36
C MET A 97 -5.47 -8.26 -10.55
N PRO A 98 -6.77 -7.94 -10.38
CA PRO A 98 -7.60 -7.61 -11.53
C PRO A 98 -7.10 -6.41 -12.33
N LEU A 99 -6.64 -5.36 -11.66
CA LEU A 99 -6.06 -4.19 -12.34
C LEU A 99 -4.74 -4.54 -13.07
N ARG A 100 -3.87 -5.34 -12.43
CA ARG A 100 -2.64 -5.82 -13.08
C ARG A 100 -2.96 -6.67 -14.31
N ASN A 101 -3.92 -7.57 -14.21
CA ASN A 101 -4.35 -8.42 -15.32
C ASN A 101 -4.95 -7.60 -16.47
N LEU A 102 -5.69 -6.53 -16.18
CA LEU A 102 -6.18 -5.60 -17.19
C LEU A 102 -5.03 -4.96 -17.97
N LEU A 103 -3.98 -4.51 -17.28
CA LEU A 103 -2.80 -3.93 -17.92
C LEU A 103 -2.05 -4.98 -18.75
N TYR A 104 -1.86 -6.20 -18.24
CA TYR A 104 -1.21 -7.28 -18.98
C TYR A 104 -1.97 -7.68 -20.26
N VAL A 105 -3.29 -7.83 -20.16
CA VAL A 105 -4.09 -8.22 -21.33
C VAL A 105 -4.16 -7.10 -22.37
N ALA A 106 -4.15 -5.84 -21.93
CA ALA A 106 -4.10 -4.69 -22.83
C ALA A 106 -2.79 -4.70 -23.65
N ASP A 107 -1.65 -4.95 -23.01
CA ASP A 107 -0.36 -5.10 -23.70
C ASP A 107 -0.36 -6.25 -24.68
N LEU A 108 -0.92 -7.44 -24.29
CA LEU A 108 -1.05 -8.60 -25.14
C LEU A 108 -1.94 -8.33 -26.36
N TYR A 109 -3.09 -7.71 -26.16
CA TYR A 109 -3.97 -7.33 -27.27
C TYR A 109 -3.34 -6.29 -28.17
N SER A 110 -2.59 -5.34 -27.65
CA SER A 110 -1.83 -4.38 -28.46
C SER A 110 -0.86 -5.09 -29.42
N VAL A 111 -0.19 -6.15 -28.95
CA VAL A 111 0.71 -6.95 -29.79
C VAL A 111 -0.07 -7.82 -30.79
N LEU A 112 -1.14 -8.48 -30.34
CA LEU A 112 -1.96 -9.35 -31.19
C LEU A 112 -2.67 -8.60 -32.31
N THR A 113 -3.05 -7.35 -32.07
CA THR A 113 -3.83 -6.54 -33.03
C THR A 113 -2.99 -5.52 -33.81
N LYS A 114 -1.66 -5.51 -33.64
CA LYS A 114 -0.77 -4.48 -34.25
C LYS A 114 -0.88 -4.36 -35.77
N ASP A 115 -1.15 -5.48 -36.45
CA ASP A 115 -1.26 -5.56 -37.90
C ASP A 115 -2.74 -5.58 -38.37
N MET A 116 -3.71 -5.37 -37.45
CA MET A 116 -5.14 -5.35 -37.72
C MET A 116 -5.66 -3.92 -37.86
N PHE A 117 -6.62 -3.71 -38.76
CA PHE A 117 -7.20 -2.39 -39.01
C PHE A 117 -8.35 -2.11 -38.05
N LEU A 118 -8.05 -1.56 -36.86
CA LEU A 118 -9.03 -1.29 -35.80
C LEU A 118 -10.02 -0.15 -36.14
N TYR A 119 -9.75 0.65 -37.16
CA TYR A 119 -10.62 1.76 -37.62
C TYR A 119 -11.54 1.35 -38.76
N GLY A 120 -11.56 0.06 -39.11
CA GLY A 120 -12.43 -0.48 -40.16
C GLY A 120 -13.88 -0.65 -39.68
N GLU A 121 -14.79 -0.90 -40.62
CA GLU A 121 -16.22 -1.16 -40.35
C GLU A 121 -16.47 -2.59 -39.85
N LEU A 122 -15.53 -3.49 -40.04
CA LEU A 122 -15.67 -4.90 -39.61
C LEU A 122 -15.09 -5.12 -38.23
N PRO A 123 -15.75 -5.90 -37.36
CA PRO A 123 -15.24 -6.22 -36.04
C PRO A 123 -13.95 -7.05 -36.14
N VAL A 124 -12.99 -6.72 -35.30
CA VAL A 124 -11.74 -7.51 -35.13
C VAL A 124 -11.97 -8.53 -34.02
N ALA A 125 -11.81 -9.82 -34.33
CA ALA A 125 -11.92 -10.90 -33.35
C ALA A 125 -10.65 -10.93 -32.48
N ILE A 126 -10.84 -11.01 -31.16
CA ILE A 126 -9.78 -11.18 -30.18
C ILE A 126 -10.04 -12.39 -29.29
N PRO A 127 -9.01 -13.11 -28.81
CA PRO A 127 -9.19 -14.26 -27.92
C PRO A 127 -9.77 -13.83 -26.57
N GLU A 128 -10.71 -14.61 -26.01
CA GLU A 128 -11.24 -14.39 -24.67
C GLU A 128 -10.14 -14.62 -23.62
N PRO A 129 -9.88 -13.66 -22.72
CA PRO A 129 -8.82 -13.81 -21.72
C PRO A 129 -9.35 -14.53 -20.47
N ARG A 130 -8.50 -15.39 -19.89
CA ARG A 130 -8.73 -16.10 -18.62
C ARG A 130 -7.57 -15.83 -17.67
N PHE A 131 -7.89 -15.38 -16.45
CA PHE A 131 -6.91 -14.97 -15.46
C PHE A 131 -6.94 -15.90 -14.25
N VAL A 132 -5.79 -16.52 -13.96
CA VAL A 132 -5.64 -17.44 -12.83
C VAL A 132 -4.40 -17.07 -12.02
N VAL A 133 -4.59 -16.93 -10.72
CA VAL A 133 -3.51 -16.74 -9.74
C VAL A 133 -3.35 -18.00 -8.91
N PHE A 134 -2.17 -18.57 -8.92
CA PHE A 134 -1.76 -19.70 -8.08
C PHE A 134 -1.13 -19.14 -6.78
N TYR A 135 -1.91 -19.11 -5.71
CA TYR A 135 -1.47 -18.58 -4.43
C TYR A 135 -0.74 -19.63 -3.60
N ASN A 136 0.52 -19.34 -3.29
CA ASN A 136 1.36 -20.15 -2.40
C ASN A 136 1.98 -19.28 -1.30
N GLY A 137 1.15 -18.53 -0.55
CA GLY A 137 1.57 -17.69 0.56
C GLY A 137 1.34 -18.35 1.91
N GLU A 138 1.81 -17.70 2.99
CA GLU A 138 1.63 -18.19 4.37
C GLU A 138 0.39 -17.61 5.03
N GLN A 139 -0.20 -16.54 4.50
CA GLN A 139 -1.44 -15.99 5.03
C GLN A 139 -2.60 -16.93 4.73
N LYS A 140 -3.46 -17.19 5.75
CA LYS A 140 -4.64 -18.04 5.59
C LYS A 140 -5.52 -17.53 4.44
N MET A 141 -5.87 -18.42 3.52
CA MET A 141 -6.71 -18.14 2.37
C MET A 141 -7.63 -19.34 2.11
N GLU A 142 -8.84 -19.06 1.66
CA GLU A 142 -9.77 -20.09 1.20
C GLU A 142 -9.18 -20.87 0.02
N GLU A 143 -9.75 -22.02 -0.27
CA GLU A 143 -9.31 -22.89 -1.36
C GLU A 143 -9.37 -22.21 -2.71
N ARG A 144 -10.44 -21.44 -2.93
CA ARG A 144 -10.70 -20.66 -4.15
C ARG A 144 -11.24 -19.29 -3.78
N ALA A 145 -10.89 -18.26 -4.56
CA ALA A 145 -11.45 -16.92 -4.44
C ALA A 145 -11.56 -16.28 -5.83
N ILE A 146 -12.49 -15.36 -5.99
CA ILE A 146 -12.62 -14.54 -7.19
C ILE A 146 -12.37 -13.09 -6.77
N LEU A 147 -11.41 -12.45 -7.42
CA LEU A 147 -11.17 -11.01 -7.29
C LEU A 147 -11.78 -10.31 -8.50
N ARG A 148 -12.48 -9.19 -8.26
CA ARG A 148 -13.15 -8.40 -9.28
C ARG A 148 -12.52 -7.04 -9.44
N LEU A 149 -12.45 -6.55 -10.68
CA LEU A 149 -11.96 -5.21 -10.95
C LEU A 149 -12.89 -4.15 -10.33
N SER A 150 -14.19 -4.41 -10.30
CA SER A 150 -15.20 -3.53 -9.68
C SER A 150 -14.99 -3.33 -8.18
N ASP A 151 -14.35 -4.27 -7.47
CA ASP A 151 -14.00 -4.12 -6.04
C ASP A 151 -13.00 -2.97 -5.80
N LEU A 152 -12.29 -2.54 -6.84
CA LEU A 152 -11.30 -1.46 -6.78
C LEU A 152 -11.90 -0.09 -7.14
N TYR A 153 -13.14 -0.02 -7.62
CA TYR A 153 -13.76 1.24 -8.05
C TYR A 153 -14.15 2.11 -6.85
N HIS A 154 -13.90 3.40 -7.01
CA HIS A 154 -14.34 4.39 -6.04
C HIS A 154 -14.95 5.61 -6.77
N PRO A 155 -16.25 5.93 -6.55
CA PRO A 155 -17.21 5.20 -5.71
C PRO A 155 -17.54 3.79 -6.26
N ARG A 156 -17.99 2.90 -5.38
CA ARG A 156 -18.47 1.57 -5.80
C ARG A 156 -19.70 1.69 -6.68
N THR A 157 -19.83 0.74 -7.61
CA THR A 157 -20.99 0.63 -8.50
C THR A 157 -21.46 -0.81 -8.60
N ASP A 158 -22.78 -1.02 -8.64
CA ASP A 158 -23.38 -2.34 -8.84
C ASP A 158 -23.46 -2.71 -10.33
N HIS A 159 -23.21 -1.74 -11.23
CA HIS A 159 -23.24 -1.93 -12.68
C HIS A 159 -21.95 -1.37 -13.31
N PRO A 160 -20.82 -2.09 -13.18
CA PRO A 160 -19.58 -1.65 -13.78
C PRO A 160 -19.64 -1.75 -15.30
N TYR A 161 -19.21 -0.69 -16.01
CA TYR A 161 -19.05 -0.72 -17.47
C TYR A 161 -17.84 -1.53 -17.92
N LEU A 162 -16.88 -1.73 -17.05
CA LEU A 162 -15.72 -2.58 -17.27
C LEU A 162 -15.56 -3.52 -16.08
N GLU A 163 -15.61 -4.82 -16.34
CA GLU A 163 -15.41 -5.86 -15.34
C GLU A 163 -14.35 -6.85 -15.81
N LEU A 164 -13.55 -7.33 -14.85
CA LEU A 164 -12.58 -8.39 -15.04
C LEU A 164 -12.54 -9.24 -13.76
N GLU A 165 -12.68 -10.54 -13.92
CA GLU A 165 -12.58 -11.50 -12.82
C GLU A 165 -11.24 -12.23 -12.87
N THR A 166 -10.61 -12.40 -11.72
CA THR A 166 -9.39 -13.17 -11.54
C THR A 166 -9.67 -14.32 -10.58
N LEU A 167 -9.54 -15.56 -11.06
CA LEU A 167 -9.61 -16.75 -10.22
C LEU A 167 -8.33 -16.89 -9.42
N VAL A 168 -8.43 -17.00 -8.09
CA VAL A 168 -7.30 -17.29 -7.21
C VAL A 168 -7.46 -18.67 -6.63
N LEU A 169 -6.45 -19.53 -6.81
CA LEU A 169 -6.40 -20.90 -6.31
C LEU A 169 -5.31 -21.03 -5.26
N ASN A 170 -5.67 -21.50 -4.08
CA ASN A 170 -4.72 -21.80 -3.02
C ASN A 170 -4.01 -23.14 -3.32
N ILE A 171 -2.75 -23.06 -3.73
CA ILE A 171 -1.95 -24.23 -4.06
C ILE A 171 -1.02 -24.68 -2.93
N ASN A 172 -1.29 -24.28 -1.68
CA ASN A 172 -0.59 -24.84 -0.54
C ASN A 172 -1.00 -26.30 -0.32
N LYS A 173 -0.12 -27.08 0.31
CA LYS A 173 -0.39 -28.48 0.69
C LYS A 173 -1.72 -28.61 1.42
N GLY A 174 -2.59 -29.49 0.97
CA GLY A 174 -3.91 -29.77 1.55
C GLY A 174 -5.07 -28.95 0.94
N TYR A 175 -4.82 -28.13 -0.07
CA TYR A 175 -5.84 -27.39 -0.81
C TYR A 175 -5.92 -27.85 -2.27
N ASN A 176 -7.09 -27.68 -2.91
CA ASN A 176 -7.36 -28.04 -4.31
C ASN A 176 -6.90 -29.47 -4.65
N ALA A 177 -7.29 -30.44 -3.84
CA ALA A 177 -6.83 -31.83 -3.94
C ALA A 177 -7.05 -32.42 -5.35
N GLU A 178 -8.22 -32.21 -5.94
CA GLU A 178 -8.54 -32.68 -7.30
C GLU A 178 -7.57 -32.12 -8.35
N LEU A 179 -7.26 -30.82 -8.28
CA LEU A 179 -6.29 -30.18 -9.18
C LEU A 179 -4.88 -30.78 -8.98
N MET A 180 -4.50 -31.01 -7.71
CA MET A 180 -3.20 -31.61 -7.38
C MET A 180 -3.07 -33.06 -7.88
N GLU A 181 -4.15 -33.82 -7.84
CA GLU A 181 -4.17 -35.19 -8.39
C GLU A 181 -4.07 -35.21 -9.92
N LYS A 182 -4.67 -34.23 -10.60
CA LYS A 182 -4.66 -34.13 -12.06
C LYS A 182 -3.38 -33.52 -12.63
N CYS A 183 -2.62 -32.72 -11.85
CA CYS A 183 -1.38 -32.08 -12.29
C CYS A 183 -0.23 -32.40 -11.33
N ARG A 184 0.58 -33.41 -11.69
CA ARG A 184 1.74 -33.84 -10.90
C ARG A 184 2.75 -32.71 -10.70
N GLU A 185 3.02 -31.94 -11.72
CA GLU A 185 3.99 -30.83 -11.66
C GLU A 185 3.58 -29.76 -10.65
N LEU A 186 2.29 -29.45 -10.54
CA LEU A 186 1.77 -28.51 -9.56
C LEU A 186 1.80 -29.09 -8.14
N HIS A 187 1.42 -30.36 -8.00
CA HIS A 187 1.51 -31.10 -6.75
C HIS A 187 2.94 -31.12 -6.21
N ASP A 188 3.87 -31.51 -7.03
CA ASP A 188 5.29 -31.65 -6.69
C ASP A 188 5.90 -30.29 -6.32
N TYR A 189 5.56 -29.23 -7.05
CA TYR A 189 5.93 -27.85 -6.69
C TYR A 189 5.40 -27.45 -5.30
N SER A 190 4.13 -27.73 -5.05
CA SER A 190 3.49 -27.45 -3.74
C SER A 190 4.19 -28.22 -2.60
N ALA A 191 4.49 -29.49 -2.81
CA ALA A 191 5.17 -30.35 -1.85
C ALA A 191 6.60 -29.83 -1.55
N PHE A 192 7.37 -29.47 -2.58
CA PHE A 192 8.70 -28.89 -2.41
C PHE A 192 8.67 -27.61 -1.56
N VAL A 193 7.76 -26.67 -1.87
CA VAL A 193 7.63 -25.42 -1.09
C VAL A 193 7.20 -25.69 0.35
N ALA A 194 6.31 -26.66 0.56
CA ALA A 194 5.88 -27.04 1.91
C ALA A 194 7.06 -27.60 2.73
N LEU A 195 7.89 -28.44 2.12
CA LEU A 195 9.08 -29.03 2.76
C LEU A 195 10.12 -27.96 3.11
N VAL A 196 10.40 -27.01 2.22
CA VAL A 196 11.31 -25.90 2.53
C VAL A 196 10.78 -25.09 3.72
N ARG A 197 9.48 -24.81 3.80
CA ARG A 197 8.87 -24.09 4.91
C ARG A 197 8.97 -24.86 6.23
N GLU A 198 8.75 -26.16 6.20
CA GLU A 198 8.87 -27.03 7.38
C GLU A 198 10.30 -26.96 7.94
N LYS A 199 11.32 -27.14 7.10
CA LYS A 199 12.71 -27.05 7.50
C LYS A 199 13.09 -25.68 8.07
N ARG A 200 12.55 -24.60 7.48
CA ARG A 200 12.71 -23.23 8.01
C ARG A 200 12.07 -23.04 9.39
N LYS A 201 10.88 -23.60 9.62
CA LYS A 201 10.22 -23.55 10.93
C LYS A 201 11.05 -24.27 12.02
N ASN A 202 11.80 -25.29 11.62
CA ASN A 202 12.71 -26.03 12.49
C ASN A 202 14.07 -25.30 12.72
N GLY A 203 14.16 -24.01 12.35
CA GLY A 203 15.32 -23.15 12.63
C GLY A 203 16.40 -23.16 11.57
N MET A 204 16.25 -23.86 10.45
CA MET A 204 17.23 -23.83 9.37
C MET A 204 17.22 -22.50 8.63
N ASN A 205 18.39 -22.01 8.24
CA ASN A 205 18.45 -20.89 7.29
C ASN A 205 17.94 -21.32 5.91
N LEU A 206 17.50 -20.37 5.07
CA LEU A 206 16.87 -20.67 3.80
C LEU A 206 17.73 -21.52 2.86
N LYS A 207 19.03 -21.22 2.77
CA LYS A 207 19.97 -21.97 1.92
C LYS A 207 20.05 -23.45 2.29
N HIS A 208 20.20 -23.74 3.58
CA HIS A 208 20.24 -25.13 4.07
C HIS A 208 18.87 -25.82 3.91
N ALA A 209 17.78 -25.13 4.25
CA ALA A 209 16.43 -25.66 4.09
C ALA A 209 16.12 -26.03 2.64
N VAL A 210 16.55 -25.20 1.66
CA VAL A 210 16.36 -25.48 0.23
C VAL A 210 17.23 -26.66 -0.21
N ASN A 211 18.51 -26.71 0.17
CA ASN A 211 19.37 -27.84 -0.21
C ASN A 211 18.86 -29.17 0.33
N GLU A 212 18.47 -29.23 1.60
CA GLU A 212 17.92 -30.45 2.18
C GLU A 212 16.57 -30.82 1.60
N ALA A 213 15.71 -29.84 1.27
CA ALA A 213 14.46 -30.09 0.59
C ALA A 213 14.68 -30.66 -0.83
N ILE A 214 15.69 -30.16 -1.55
CA ILE A 214 16.08 -30.71 -2.86
C ILE A 214 16.48 -32.17 -2.72
N ASP A 215 17.38 -32.51 -1.76
CA ASP A 215 17.85 -33.88 -1.59
C ASP A 215 16.71 -34.83 -1.23
N GLU A 216 15.83 -34.41 -0.33
CA GLU A 216 14.67 -35.18 0.09
C GLU A 216 13.64 -35.36 -1.02
N CYS A 217 13.33 -34.32 -1.80
CA CYS A 217 12.45 -34.40 -2.95
C CYS A 217 13.01 -35.33 -4.04
N ILE A 218 14.33 -35.28 -4.31
CA ILE A 218 14.98 -36.18 -5.26
C ILE A 218 14.87 -37.65 -4.78
N HIS A 219 15.00 -37.89 -3.49
CA HIS A 219 14.87 -39.24 -2.91
C HIS A 219 13.44 -39.77 -3.01
N GLN A 220 12.43 -38.91 -2.84
CA GLN A 220 11.01 -39.24 -2.89
C GLN A 220 10.41 -39.19 -4.31
N ASP A 221 11.22 -38.98 -5.35
CA ASP A 221 10.80 -38.81 -6.77
C ASP A 221 9.85 -37.61 -6.97
N ILE A 222 9.94 -36.58 -6.12
CA ILE A 222 9.21 -35.31 -6.22
C ILE A 222 10.03 -34.34 -7.06
N MET A 223 9.58 -33.97 -8.27
CA MET A 223 10.31 -33.11 -9.20
C MET A 223 11.78 -33.56 -9.42
N ALA A 224 12.11 -34.84 -9.25
CA ALA A 224 13.49 -35.29 -9.12
C ALA A 224 14.34 -34.87 -10.31
N ASP A 225 13.89 -35.06 -11.54
CA ASP A 225 14.64 -34.74 -12.76
C ASP A 225 14.81 -33.22 -12.93
N PHE A 226 13.79 -32.46 -12.61
CA PHE A 226 13.87 -31.00 -12.64
C PHE A 226 14.92 -30.50 -11.62
N LEU A 227 14.86 -30.98 -10.38
CA LEU A 227 15.77 -30.60 -9.31
C LEU A 227 17.20 -31.01 -9.56
N ARG A 228 17.44 -32.20 -10.16
CA ARG A 228 18.79 -32.63 -10.56
C ARG A 228 19.39 -31.70 -11.61
N ARG A 229 18.60 -31.34 -12.63
CA ARG A 229 19.05 -30.45 -13.72
C ARG A 229 19.27 -29.01 -13.29
N ASN A 230 18.43 -28.50 -12.36
CA ASN A 230 18.38 -27.09 -12.03
C ASN A 230 18.87 -26.78 -10.61
N ARG A 231 19.48 -27.74 -9.89
CA ARG A 231 19.87 -27.61 -8.48
C ARG A 231 20.63 -26.30 -8.18
N ALA A 232 21.65 -26.02 -8.96
CA ALA A 232 22.51 -24.84 -8.74
C ALA A 232 21.72 -23.53 -8.88
N GLU A 233 20.80 -23.48 -9.84
CA GLU A 233 19.96 -22.31 -10.09
C GLU A 233 18.93 -22.10 -8.97
N VAL A 234 18.24 -23.18 -8.56
CA VAL A 234 17.27 -23.15 -7.45
C VAL A 234 17.92 -22.68 -6.15
N VAL A 235 19.10 -23.21 -5.81
CA VAL A 235 19.86 -22.78 -4.63
C VAL A 235 20.31 -21.33 -4.74
N LYS A 236 20.84 -20.93 -5.90
CA LYS A 236 21.28 -19.56 -6.16
C LYS A 236 20.13 -18.56 -6.00
N MET A 237 18.96 -18.85 -6.56
CA MET A 237 17.77 -18.00 -6.43
C MET A 237 17.33 -17.81 -4.98
N SER A 238 17.39 -18.87 -4.15
CA SER A 238 17.02 -18.80 -2.75
C SER A 238 17.96 -17.93 -1.92
N ILE A 239 19.24 -17.86 -2.28
CA ILE A 239 20.23 -17.02 -1.60
C ILE A 239 19.96 -15.54 -1.88
N TYR A 240 19.71 -15.19 -3.15
CA TYR A 240 19.42 -13.80 -3.52
C TYR A 240 18.13 -13.29 -2.85
N GLU A 241 17.10 -14.11 -2.75
CA GLU A 241 15.86 -13.72 -2.06
C GLU A 241 16.09 -13.44 -0.56
N TYR A 242 16.92 -14.23 0.10
CA TYR A 242 17.24 -14.01 1.51
C TYR A 242 17.95 -12.67 1.73
N ASP A 243 18.88 -12.31 0.86
CA ASP A 243 19.60 -11.04 0.94
C ASP A 243 18.68 -9.86 0.59
N GLU A 244 17.82 -10.00 -0.40
CA GLU A 244 16.80 -8.98 -0.76
C GLU A 244 15.78 -8.78 0.36
N GLU A 245 15.26 -9.85 0.99
CA GLU A 245 14.31 -9.76 2.11
C GLU A 245 14.94 -9.08 3.33
N LYS A 246 16.19 -9.40 3.63
CA LYS A 246 16.94 -8.77 4.70
C LYS A 246 17.18 -7.28 4.43
N ASN A 247 17.62 -6.94 3.22
CA ASN A 247 17.85 -5.57 2.79
C ASN A 247 16.56 -4.77 2.80
N TYR A 248 15.42 -5.35 2.38
CA TYR A 248 14.13 -4.71 2.40
C TYR A 248 13.65 -4.41 3.83
N LYS A 249 13.79 -5.35 4.77
CA LYS A 249 13.47 -5.12 6.18
C LYS A 249 14.32 -3.98 6.77
N MET A 250 15.61 -3.99 6.49
CA MET A 250 16.51 -2.91 6.93
C MET A 250 16.11 -1.56 6.33
N LEU A 251 15.70 -1.54 5.06
CA LEU A 251 15.27 -0.33 4.37
C LEU A 251 13.92 0.18 4.95
N GLN A 252 12.96 -0.72 5.23
CA GLN A 252 11.70 -0.36 5.89
C GLN A 252 11.95 0.23 7.28
N GLU A 253 12.82 -0.35 8.07
CA GLU A 253 13.20 0.16 9.38
C GLU A 253 13.84 1.55 9.28
N GLN A 254 14.73 1.76 8.30
CA GLN A 254 15.31 3.07 8.04
C GLN A 254 14.27 4.12 7.68
N TYR A 255 13.36 3.82 6.74
CA TYR A 255 12.31 4.75 6.34
C TYR A 255 11.33 5.04 7.47
N TRP A 256 10.97 4.02 8.26
CA TRP A 256 10.12 4.20 9.42
C TRP A 256 10.76 5.14 10.45
N ASN A 257 12.05 4.91 10.77
CA ASN A 257 12.82 5.75 11.69
C ASN A 257 12.94 7.20 11.17
N MET A 258 13.29 7.37 9.89
CA MET A 258 13.36 8.70 9.26
C MET A 258 12.01 9.44 9.28
N GLY A 259 10.92 8.76 8.94
CA GLY A 259 9.57 9.31 8.99
C GLY A 259 9.14 9.69 10.41
N HIS A 260 9.46 8.83 11.39
CA HIS A 260 9.17 9.09 12.80
C HIS A 260 9.97 10.29 13.35
N GLU A 261 11.26 10.36 13.06
CA GLU A 261 12.12 11.49 13.46
C GLU A 261 11.68 12.80 12.82
N ARG A 262 11.35 12.77 11.53
CA ARG A 262 10.85 13.94 10.81
C ARG A 262 9.51 14.42 11.37
N GLY A 263 8.54 13.53 11.57
CA GLY A 263 7.23 13.87 12.15
C GLY A 263 7.35 14.42 13.56
N LYS A 264 8.26 13.88 14.38
CA LYS A 264 8.56 14.41 15.73
C LYS A 264 9.16 15.81 15.67
N SER A 265 10.10 16.05 14.76
CA SER A 265 10.75 17.36 14.57
C SER A 265 9.76 18.41 14.05
N GLU A 266 8.94 18.07 13.05
CA GLU A 266 7.91 18.95 12.51
C GLU A 266 6.84 19.29 13.57
N GLY A 267 6.30 18.30 14.27
CA GLY A 267 5.32 18.52 15.34
C GLY A 267 5.88 19.34 16.50
N MET A 268 7.16 19.17 16.84
CA MET A 268 7.80 19.98 17.88
C MET A 268 7.99 21.44 17.43
N ALA A 269 8.35 21.67 16.16
CA ALA A 269 8.50 23.00 15.58
C ALA A 269 7.15 23.74 15.49
N GLU A 270 6.09 23.06 15.04
CA GLU A 270 4.73 23.60 14.99
C GLU A 270 4.20 23.93 16.39
N GLY A 271 4.33 23.02 17.35
CA GLY A 271 3.92 23.25 18.74
C GLY A 271 4.64 24.43 19.40
N MET A 272 5.97 24.58 19.15
CA MET A 272 6.71 25.75 19.63
C MET A 272 6.29 27.03 18.93
N ALA A 273 5.98 27.01 17.63
CA ALA A 273 5.52 28.18 16.90
C ALA A 273 4.15 28.65 17.41
N GLN A 274 3.22 27.70 17.59
CA GLN A 274 1.89 27.98 18.12
C GLN A 274 1.95 28.49 19.54
N GLY A 275 2.68 27.83 20.45
CA GLY A 275 2.81 28.30 21.85
C GLY A 275 3.45 29.69 21.96
N ARG A 276 4.43 30.04 21.10
CA ARG A 276 5.00 31.40 21.04
C ARG A 276 3.99 32.44 20.53
N ALA A 277 3.15 32.06 19.55
CA ALA A 277 2.14 32.96 19.01
C ALA A 277 1.05 33.24 20.06
N GLU A 278 0.55 32.18 20.73
CA GLU A 278 -0.44 32.29 21.80
C GLU A 278 0.10 33.11 22.98
N GLY A 279 1.29 32.80 23.49
CA GLY A 279 1.90 33.54 24.58
C GLY A 279 2.18 35.01 24.26
N ARG A 280 2.52 35.36 23.01
CA ARG A 280 2.64 36.75 22.55
C ARG A 280 1.30 37.47 22.51
N ALA A 281 0.24 36.79 22.04
CA ALA A 281 -1.10 37.35 21.98
C ALA A 281 -1.66 37.63 23.38
N GLU A 282 -1.50 36.66 24.29
CA GLU A 282 -1.90 36.82 25.70
C GLU A 282 -1.12 37.93 26.39
N GLY A 283 0.19 37.94 26.28
CA GLY A 283 1.03 39.00 26.90
C GLY A 283 0.73 40.39 26.35
N LYS A 284 0.38 40.52 25.06
CA LYS A 284 -0.03 41.77 24.44
C LYS A 284 -1.38 42.23 25.01
N ALA A 285 -2.37 41.32 25.09
CA ALA A 285 -3.68 41.63 25.63
C ALA A 285 -3.62 42.03 27.13
N GLU A 286 -2.79 41.34 27.92
CA GLU A 286 -2.54 41.69 29.32
C GLU A 286 -1.90 43.08 29.45
N GLY A 287 -0.89 43.37 28.64
CA GLY A 287 -0.21 44.65 28.61
C GLY A 287 -1.15 45.82 28.25
N GLU A 288 -1.99 45.64 27.23
CA GLU A 288 -2.98 46.62 26.80
C GLU A 288 -4.01 46.89 27.92
N LEU A 289 -4.49 45.84 28.59
CA LEU A 289 -5.45 45.93 29.67
C LEU A 289 -4.84 46.65 30.90
N LYS A 290 -3.63 46.29 31.31
CA LYS A 290 -2.90 46.95 32.38
C LYS A 290 -2.66 48.46 32.10
N GLU A 291 -2.30 48.78 30.85
CA GLU A 291 -2.10 50.17 30.44
C GLU A 291 -3.42 50.93 30.45
N ALA A 292 -4.53 50.37 30.00
CA ALA A 292 -5.84 50.99 30.06
C ALA A 292 -6.24 51.28 31.54
N ILE A 293 -6.06 50.30 32.44
CA ILE A 293 -6.32 50.51 33.90
C ILE A 293 -5.43 51.59 34.45
N ARG A 294 -4.13 51.61 34.09
CA ARG A 294 -3.19 52.67 34.55
C ARG A 294 -3.64 54.04 34.12
N LEU A 295 -4.08 54.22 32.89
CA LEU A 295 -4.59 55.51 32.41
C LEU A 295 -5.87 55.94 33.15
N ILE A 296 -6.79 55.01 33.42
CA ILE A 296 -8.00 55.30 34.25
C ILE A 296 -7.60 55.78 35.66
N LEU A 297 -6.66 55.11 36.33
CA LEU A 297 -6.18 55.46 37.64
C LEU A 297 -5.57 56.88 37.71
N ILE A 298 -4.84 57.29 36.67
CA ILE A 298 -4.30 58.64 36.53
C ILE A 298 -5.44 59.68 36.47
N LYS A 299 -6.54 59.38 35.81
CA LYS A 299 -7.70 60.28 35.71
C LYS A 299 -8.54 60.32 36.98
N ILE A 300 -8.67 59.16 37.65
CA ILE A 300 -9.30 59.10 38.97
C ILE A 300 -8.57 60.03 39.99
N LYS A 301 -7.22 60.03 39.99
CA LYS A 301 -6.41 60.97 40.83
C LYS A 301 -6.67 62.42 40.49
N LYS A 302 -7.13 62.75 39.29
CA LYS A 302 -7.53 64.10 38.86
C LYS A 302 -9.01 64.41 39.14
N GLN A 303 -9.72 63.51 39.88
CA GLN A 303 -11.11 63.64 40.28
C GLN A 303 -12.11 63.75 39.11
N GLN A 304 -11.77 63.09 37.93
CA GLN A 304 -12.67 63.01 36.80
C GLN A 304 -13.73 61.91 37.03
N SER A 305 -14.96 62.19 36.55
CA SER A 305 -16.02 61.15 36.61
C SER A 305 -15.78 60.00 35.67
N PRO A 306 -16.36 58.80 35.92
CA PRO A 306 -16.24 57.66 35.03
C PRO A 306 -16.68 57.96 33.58
N GLU A 307 -17.70 58.79 33.40
CA GLU A 307 -18.19 59.23 32.08
C GLU A 307 -17.16 60.14 31.39
N GLN A 308 -16.54 61.07 32.11
CA GLN A 308 -15.46 61.88 31.55
C GLN A 308 -14.21 61.08 31.20
N ILE A 309 -13.90 60.06 32.00
CA ILE A 309 -12.77 59.19 31.78
C ILE A 309 -13.00 58.33 30.52
N ALA A 310 -14.20 57.72 30.37
CA ALA A 310 -14.58 56.93 29.28
C ALA A 310 -14.53 57.67 27.92
N ASP A 311 -15.08 58.87 27.90
CA ASP A 311 -15.06 59.82 26.79
C ASP A 311 -13.63 60.20 26.39
N PHE A 312 -12.83 60.63 27.41
CA PHE A 312 -11.45 61.06 27.13
C PHE A 312 -10.50 59.98 26.64
N LEU A 313 -10.67 58.74 27.12
CA LEU A 313 -9.79 57.61 26.77
C LEU A 313 -10.37 56.76 25.65
N GLU A 314 -11.56 57.11 25.15
CA GLU A 314 -12.30 56.33 24.13
C GLU A 314 -12.48 54.86 24.56
N LEU A 315 -12.79 54.62 25.84
CA LEU A 315 -12.97 53.31 26.44
C LEU A 315 -14.45 53.02 26.74
N ASP A 316 -14.81 51.75 26.80
CA ASP A 316 -16.14 51.34 27.20
C ASP A 316 -16.48 51.83 28.60
N LEU A 317 -17.63 52.48 28.75
CA LEU A 317 -18.06 53.08 30.02
C LEU A 317 -18.25 52.03 31.13
N ASN A 318 -18.72 50.84 30.83
CA ASN A 318 -18.90 49.77 31.81
C ASN A 318 -17.55 49.26 32.32
N PHE A 319 -16.57 49.17 31.43
CA PHE A 319 -15.18 48.84 31.80
C PHE A 319 -14.61 49.90 32.74
N VAL A 320 -14.74 51.18 32.42
CA VAL A 320 -14.25 52.30 33.28
C VAL A 320 -14.96 52.30 34.62
N LYS A 321 -16.27 52.10 34.64
CA LYS A 321 -17.04 52.00 35.90
C LYS A 321 -16.60 50.84 36.78
N ALA A 322 -16.39 49.68 36.22
CA ALA A 322 -15.89 48.52 36.95
C ALA A 322 -14.51 48.76 37.55
N VAL A 323 -13.58 49.36 36.80
CA VAL A 323 -12.25 49.69 37.29
C VAL A 323 -12.34 50.73 38.39
N CYS A 324 -13.18 51.78 38.27
CA CYS A 324 -13.41 52.82 39.33
C CYS A 324 -13.96 52.16 40.58
N GLN A 325 -14.91 51.26 40.52
CA GLN A 325 -15.48 50.53 41.67
C GLN A 325 -14.44 49.71 42.41
N ILE A 326 -13.58 49.01 41.67
CA ILE A 326 -12.50 48.19 42.24
C ILE A 326 -11.44 49.09 42.88
N ALA A 327 -11.12 50.22 42.28
CA ALA A 327 -10.10 51.18 42.77
C ALA A 327 -10.53 51.97 43.96
N ALA A 328 -11.83 52.29 44.07
CA ALA A 328 -12.35 53.17 45.15
C ALA A 328 -11.88 52.81 46.58
N PRO A 329 -11.91 51.54 47.03
CA PRO A 329 -11.43 51.16 48.37
C PRO A 329 -9.91 51.23 48.54
N MET A 330 -9.14 51.45 47.44
CA MET A 330 -7.68 51.53 47.48
C MET A 330 -7.10 52.93 47.38
N ALA A 331 -7.95 53.93 47.51
CA ALA A 331 -7.51 55.32 47.49
C ALA A 331 -6.70 55.67 48.79
N PRO A 332 -5.69 56.55 48.68
CA PRO A 332 -5.18 57.29 47.53
C PRO A 332 -4.08 56.50 46.75
N ASP A 333 -3.57 55.34 47.29
CA ASP A 333 -2.45 54.58 46.77
C ASP A 333 -2.96 53.43 45.95
N TYR A 334 -3.40 53.70 44.72
CA TYR A 334 -3.95 52.72 43.80
C TYR A 334 -2.87 51.72 43.34
N ASP A 335 -3.00 50.44 43.70
CA ASP A 335 -2.13 49.35 43.29
C ASP A 335 -2.65 48.80 42.00
N LEU A 336 -1.91 49.01 40.91
CA LEU A 336 -2.28 48.62 39.57
C LEU A 336 -2.46 47.07 39.44
N ASP A 337 -1.53 46.28 39.99
CA ASP A 337 -1.56 44.83 39.84
C ASP A 337 -2.73 44.22 40.62
N LYS A 338 -3.01 44.70 41.82
CA LYS A 338 -4.19 44.26 42.60
C LYS A 338 -5.51 44.63 41.92
N ILE A 339 -5.58 45.77 41.26
CA ILE A 339 -6.79 46.22 40.56
C ILE A 339 -6.96 45.37 39.31
N TYR A 340 -5.87 45.06 38.57
CA TYR A 340 -5.88 44.17 37.42
C TYR A 340 -6.36 42.78 37.82
N GLU A 341 -5.77 42.14 38.83
CA GLU A 341 -6.15 40.81 39.31
C GLU A 341 -7.65 40.75 39.72
N LYS A 342 -8.12 41.74 40.44
CA LYS A 342 -9.55 41.81 40.81
C LYS A 342 -10.45 41.97 39.59
N TYR A 343 -10.07 42.80 38.63
CA TYR A 343 -10.85 42.97 37.40
C TYR A 343 -10.88 41.67 36.57
N HIS A 344 -9.75 41.00 36.46
CA HIS A 344 -9.63 39.74 35.71
C HIS A 344 -10.43 38.60 36.36
N SER A 345 -10.59 38.60 37.68
CA SER A 345 -11.38 37.60 38.42
C SER A 345 -12.91 37.78 38.35
N ILE A 346 -13.39 38.94 37.89
CA ILE A 346 -14.81 39.26 37.78
C ILE A 346 -15.32 39.04 36.33
N LYS A 347 -14.41 38.97 35.33
CA LYS A 347 -14.70 38.79 33.93
C LYS A 347 -14.71 37.27 33.57
#